data_bc2e0f29112d369230816f09b0b48986
#
_entry.id   bc2e0f29112d369230816f09b0b48986
#
_cell.length_a   1.000
_cell.length_b   1.000
_cell.length_c   1.000
_cell.angle_alpha   90.00
_cell.angle_beta   90.00
_cell.angle_gamma   90.00
#
_symmetry.space_group_name_H-M   'P 1'
#
loop_
_entity.id
_entity.type
_entity.pdbx_description
1 polymer ?
#
loop_
_entity_poly.entity_id
_entity_poly.type
_entity_poly.pdbx_seq_one_letter_code
_entity_poly.pdbx_strand_id
1 'polypeptide(L)'
;MADELLNLGSKPEARILIAGWRRQWSDGGEISSGLPRYLISKLGASQFGEMGQEVSKHCYPFQVPGTHDTYRPRVAYSDGLPSQPMTRRNRFYDAGNGVIIFLGQEPWFRIDVYADAFFQAVRELGTPKIVAVEGYNGAAPPEMERSVSCIYSRADMKENLDQYGLRYSNYGSQSRNGPTIAMALVTLAHFEHPELEMLRMGAMAPMYPFLTASNDPVGISRDHRAFYDIMRRLKAMYDLDVDLSELLALGEAESQELMETLDKIAQTNSQAKELIERAKADFNYTPFETTFSLDPALDRTLEDILRNASDQPDEN
;
A
#
# COMPACT_ATOMS: atom_id res chain seq x y z
N MET A 1 5.49 -5.62 -31.60
CA MET A 1 5.20 -6.44 -30.39
C MET A 1 5.48 -5.68 -29.11
N ALA A 2 6.58 -4.91 -28.96
CA ALA A 2 6.83 -4.11 -27.74
C ALA A 2 5.76 -3.04 -27.50
N ASP A 3 5.34 -2.32 -28.55
CA ASP A 3 4.29 -1.29 -28.50
C ASP A 3 2.89 -1.82 -28.14
N GLU A 4 2.68 -3.13 -28.18
CA GLU A 4 1.40 -3.76 -27.89
C GLU A 4 1.21 -4.03 -26.38
N LEU A 5 2.31 -4.18 -25.64
CA LEU A 5 2.27 -4.42 -24.19
C LEU A 5 2.28 -3.14 -23.37
N LEU A 6 2.90 -2.08 -23.86
CA LEU A 6 3.14 -0.83 -23.14
C LEU A 6 3.02 0.38 -24.06
N ASN A 7 2.40 1.44 -23.56
CA ASN A 7 2.30 2.73 -24.23
C ASN A 7 2.73 3.84 -23.24
N LEU A 8 3.94 4.37 -23.41
CA LEU A 8 4.44 5.51 -22.66
C LEU A 8 4.48 6.75 -23.55
N GLY A 9 3.63 7.73 -23.26
CA GLY A 9 3.60 9.01 -23.99
C GLY A 9 4.81 9.90 -23.69
N SER A 10 5.47 9.69 -22.52
CA SER A 10 6.70 10.35 -22.11
C SER A 10 7.51 9.44 -21.20
N LYS A 11 8.77 9.83 -20.92
CA LYS A 11 9.66 9.12 -19.98
C LYS A 11 10.17 10.12 -18.95
N PRO A 12 9.37 10.39 -17.88
CA PRO A 12 9.83 11.26 -16.81
C PRO A 12 11.00 10.62 -16.05
N GLU A 13 11.78 11.43 -15.34
CA GLU A 13 12.78 10.95 -14.40
C GLU A 13 12.10 10.07 -13.35
N ALA A 14 12.67 8.90 -13.07
CA ALA A 14 12.10 7.92 -12.16
C ALA A 14 13.14 7.39 -11.16
N ARG A 15 13.07 7.85 -9.90
CA ARG A 15 13.89 7.34 -8.79
C ARG A 15 13.23 6.14 -8.11
N ILE A 16 11.89 6.16 -8.04
CA ILE A 16 11.08 5.15 -7.38
C ILE A 16 9.73 5.00 -8.09
N LEU A 17 9.24 3.76 -8.15
CA LEU A 17 7.89 3.44 -8.59
C LEU A 17 7.09 2.87 -7.42
N ILE A 18 5.99 3.55 -7.03
CA ILE A 18 5.04 3.08 -6.03
C ILE A 18 3.85 2.45 -6.76
N ALA A 19 3.62 1.17 -6.52
CA ALA A 19 2.62 0.39 -7.24
C ALA A 19 1.52 -0.15 -6.33
N GLY A 20 0.29 -0.15 -6.84
CA GLY A 20 -0.83 -0.83 -6.21
C GLY A 20 -1.91 -1.20 -7.22
N TRP A 21 -2.85 -2.04 -6.79
CA TRP A 21 -3.82 -2.67 -7.69
C TRP A 21 -5.23 -2.56 -7.17
N ARG A 22 -6.16 -2.24 -8.05
CA ARG A 22 -7.59 -2.33 -7.79
C ARG A 22 -8.05 -3.77 -7.88
N ARG A 23 -9.09 -4.10 -7.10
CA ARG A 23 -9.76 -5.41 -7.15
C ARG A 23 -8.82 -6.58 -6.89
N GLN A 24 -7.81 -6.33 -6.10
CA GLN A 24 -6.95 -7.37 -5.58
C GLN A 24 -7.78 -8.25 -4.63
N TRP A 25 -7.57 -9.57 -4.67
CA TRP A 25 -8.32 -10.50 -3.84
C TRP A 25 -8.11 -10.28 -2.33
N SER A 26 -7.00 -9.63 -1.96
CA SER A 26 -6.71 -9.21 -0.60
C SER A 26 -6.30 -7.73 -0.61
N ASP A 27 -7.26 -6.84 -0.42
CA ASP A 27 -7.04 -5.39 -0.31
C ASP A 27 -7.67 -4.86 1.00
N GLY A 28 -7.23 -5.41 2.14
CA GLY A 28 -7.66 -4.94 3.47
C GLY A 28 -7.41 -3.45 3.63
N GLY A 29 -8.40 -2.72 4.15
CA GLY A 29 -8.32 -1.27 4.31
C GLY A 29 -8.17 -0.48 3.01
N GLU A 30 -8.50 -1.06 1.86
CA GLU A 30 -8.28 -0.47 0.51
C GLU A 30 -6.83 0.03 0.30
N ILE A 31 -5.83 -0.59 0.90
CA ILE A 31 -4.45 -0.08 0.88
C ILE A 31 -3.86 -0.14 -0.53
N SER A 32 -4.00 -1.27 -1.21
CA SER A 32 -3.44 -1.46 -2.54
C SER A 32 -4.06 -0.53 -3.58
N SER A 33 -5.38 -0.34 -3.51
CA SER A 33 -6.10 0.51 -4.46
C SER A 33 -6.20 1.97 -4.02
N GLY A 34 -6.29 2.23 -2.72
CA GLY A 34 -6.56 3.54 -2.14
C GLY A 34 -5.32 4.40 -1.95
N LEU A 35 -4.22 3.86 -1.42
CA LEU A 35 -3.01 4.62 -1.19
C LEU A 35 -2.41 5.22 -2.48
N PRO A 36 -2.23 4.47 -3.58
CA PRO A 36 -1.79 5.08 -4.84
C PRO A 36 -2.77 6.13 -5.36
N ARG A 37 -4.08 5.90 -5.21
CA ARG A 37 -5.11 6.89 -5.62
C ARG A 37 -5.03 8.16 -4.80
N TYR A 38 -4.82 8.04 -3.49
CA TYR A 38 -4.59 9.17 -2.60
C TYR A 38 -3.36 9.98 -3.05
N LEU A 39 -2.23 9.31 -3.29
CA LEU A 39 -1.00 9.97 -3.74
C LEU A 39 -1.17 10.67 -5.10
N ILE A 40 -1.85 10.04 -6.07
CA ILE A 40 -2.17 10.66 -7.37
C ILE A 40 -2.92 11.98 -7.15
N SER A 41 -3.92 11.99 -6.28
CA SER A 41 -4.70 13.20 -5.98
C SER A 41 -3.90 14.23 -5.19
N LYS A 42 -3.21 13.80 -4.12
CA LYS A 42 -2.48 14.67 -3.19
C LYS A 42 -1.31 15.40 -3.87
N LEU A 43 -0.61 14.70 -4.76
CA LEU A 43 0.56 15.22 -5.48
C LEU A 43 0.21 15.83 -6.83
N GLY A 44 -1.07 15.82 -7.24
CA GLY A 44 -1.49 16.30 -8.56
C GLY A 44 -0.84 15.53 -9.72
N ALA A 45 -0.60 14.23 -9.54
CA ALA A 45 0.16 13.43 -10.48
C ALA A 45 -0.54 13.31 -11.84
N SER A 46 0.21 13.46 -12.92
CA SER A 46 -0.27 13.42 -14.30
C SER A 46 -0.06 12.05 -14.93
N GLN A 47 -1.10 11.50 -15.59
CA GLN A 47 -0.95 10.27 -16.36
C GLN A 47 -0.04 10.50 -17.55
N PHE A 48 0.96 9.64 -17.74
CA PHE A 48 1.86 9.69 -18.90
C PHE A 48 1.96 8.38 -19.66
N GLY A 49 1.45 7.27 -19.11
CA GLY A 49 1.50 5.98 -19.77
C GLY A 49 0.47 4.98 -19.26
N GLU A 50 0.32 3.89 -20.00
CA GLU A 50 -0.52 2.76 -19.59
C GLU A 50 -0.04 1.45 -20.23
N MET A 51 -0.41 0.32 -19.63
CA MET A 51 -0.22 -0.98 -20.24
C MET A 51 -1.12 -1.12 -21.47
N GLY A 52 -0.61 -1.74 -22.51
CA GLY A 52 -1.24 -1.84 -23.82
C GLY A 52 -2.46 -2.78 -23.86
N GLN A 53 -3.06 -2.83 -25.05
CA GLN A 53 -4.28 -3.62 -25.28
C GLN A 53 -4.05 -5.13 -25.12
N GLU A 54 -2.86 -5.63 -25.41
CA GLU A 54 -2.55 -7.06 -25.28
C GLU A 54 -2.66 -7.52 -23.82
N VAL A 55 -2.22 -6.69 -22.87
CA VAL A 55 -2.45 -6.97 -21.43
C VAL A 55 -3.95 -7.03 -21.13
N SER A 56 -4.73 -6.07 -21.68
CA SER A 56 -6.18 -6.04 -21.47
C SER A 56 -6.90 -7.25 -22.06
N LYS A 57 -6.45 -7.76 -23.21
CA LYS A 57 -7.05 -8.94 -23.88
C LYS A 57 -6.70 -10.25 -23.17
N HIS A 58 -5.47 -10.40 -22.72
CA HIS A 58 -4.95 -11.69 -22.24
C HIS A 58 -5.06 -11.88 -20.73
N CYS A 59 -5.04 -10.79 -19.96
CA CYS A 59 -4.93 -10.89 -18.50
C CYS A 59 -6.29 -10.80 -17.77
N TYR A 60 -7.40 -10.49 -18.47
CA TYR A 60 -8.69 -10.28 -17.83
C TYR A 60 -9.83 -11.06 -18.49
N PRO A 61 -10.73 -11.69 -17.69
CA PRO A 61 -11.85 -12.44 -18.22
C PRO A 61 -12.92 -11.50 -18.82
N PHE A 62 -13.44 -11.85 -19.99
CA PHE A 62 -14.57 -11.14 -20.61
C PHE A 62 -15.89 -11.91 -20.41
N GLN A 63 -15.85 -13.23 -20.46
CA GLN A 63 -17.01 -14.11 -20.53
C GLN A 63 -17.05 -15.17 -19.38
N VAL A 64 -16.49 -14.89 -18.23
CA VAL A 64 -16.56 -15.81 -17.10
C VAL A 64 -17.85 -15.55 -16.32
N PRO A 65 -18.73 -16.56 -16.09
CA PRO A 65 -19.92 -16.40 -15.28
C PRO A 65 -19.61 -15.84 -13.89
N GLY A 66 -20.46 -14.91 -13.40
CA GLY A 66 -20.27 -14.26 -12.09
C GLY A 66 -19.24 -13.11 -12.07
N THR A 67 -18.61 -12.81 -13.21
CA THR A 67 -17.59 -11.73 -13.27
C THR A 67 -18.10 -10.45 -13.93
N HIS A 68 -19.37 -10.40 -14.32
CA HIS A 68 -19.93 -9.31 -15.13
C HIS A 68 -19.69 -7.91 -14.53
N ASP A 69 -19.97 -7.75 -13.23
CA ASP A 69 -19.87 -6.45 -12.58
C ASP A 69 -18.44 -6.07 -12.20
N THR A 70 -17.58 -7.09 -12.08
CA THR A 70 -16.22 -6.91 -11.54
C THR A 70 -15.17 -6.76 -12.63
N TYR A 71 -15.23 -7.59 -13.69
CA TYR A 71 -14.11 -7.73 -14.62
C TYR A 71 -14.39 -7.28 -16.04
N ARG A 72 -15.64 -6.95 -16.39
CA ARG A 72 -15.92 -6.44 -17.72
C ARG A 72 -15.25 -5.09 -17.99
N PRO A 73 -14.65 -4.88 -19.15
CA PRO A 73 -14.12 -3.58 -19.52
C PRO A 73 -15.25 -2.56 -19.61
N ARG A 74 -14.93 -1.31 -19.33
CA ARG A 74 -15.87 -0.21 -19.55
C ARG A 74 -15.90 0.13 -21.03
N VAL A 75 -17.09 0.41 -21.51
CA VAL A 75 -17.34 0.93 -22.88
C VAL A 75 -18.08 2.26 -22.77
N ALA A 76 -17.90 3.11 -23.75
CA ALA A 76 -18.67 4.34 -23.91
C ALA A 76 -19.02 4.53 -25.38
N TYR A 77 -20.19 5.08 -25.61
CA TYR A 77 -20.71 5.38 -26.94
C TYR A 77 -21.11 6.85 -27.03
N SER A 78 -20.92 7.44 -28.18
CA SER A 78 -21.45 8.76 -28.57
C SER A 78 -22.17 8.60 -29.87
N ASP A 79 -23.44 8.96 -29.91
CA ASP A 79 -24.33 8.79 -31.10
C ASP A 79 -24.29 7.37 -31.71
N GLY A 80 -24.20 6.35 -30.84
CA GLY A 80 -24.13 4.95 -31.24
C GLY A 80 -22.76 4.44 -31.65
N LEU A 81 -21.76 5.29 -31.73
CA LEU A 81 -20.37 4.93 -32.07
C LEU A 81 -19.52 4.72 -30.79
N PRO A 82 -18.64 3.69 -30.75
CA PRO A 82 -17.67 3.54 -29.65
C PRO A 82 -16.77 4.78 -29.57
N SER A 83 -16.70 5.38 -28.38
CA SER A 83 -15.89 6.58 -28.11
C SER A 83 -14.53 6.27 -27.47
N GLN A 84 -14.31 5.03 -27.07
CA GLN A 84 -13.04 4.57 -26.49
C GLN A 84 -12.82 3.07 -26.69
N PRO A 85 -11.57 2.60 -26.75
CA PRO A 85 -11.28 1.17 -26.82
C PRO A 85 -11.64 0.46 -25.50
N MET A 86 -11.94 -0.84 -25.60
CA MET A 86 -12.14 -1.72 -24.42
C MET A 86 -10.79 -2.06 -23.79
N THR A 87 -10.31 -1.21 -22.87
CA THR A 87 -9.07 -1.45 -22.15
C THR A 87 -9.29 -1.51 -20.65
N ARG A 88 -8.40 -2.18 -19.94
CA ARG A 88 -8.27 -2.08 -18.49
C ARG A 88 -7.33 -0.93 -18.15
N ARG A 89 -7.59 -0.26 -17.03
CA ARG A 89 -6.82 0.91 -16.65
C ARG A 89 -5.64 0.48 -15.78
N ASN A 90 -4.52 0.15 -16.40
CA ASN A 90 -3.22 -0.09 -15.77
C ASN A 90 -2.32 1.09 -16.15
N ARG A 91 -2.24 2.12 -15.29
CA ARG A 91 -1.75 3.45 -15.67
C ARG A 91 -0.57 3.88 -14.82
N PHE A 92 0.34 4.60 -15.47
CA PHE A 92 1.51 5.22 -14.86
C PHE A 92 1.28 6.72 -14.75
N TYR A 93 1.63 7.27 -13.58
CA TYR A 93 1.46 8.68 -13.26
C TYR A 93 2.80 9.24 -12.78
N ASP A 94 3.14 10.42 -13.27
CA ASP A 94 4.28 11.22 -12.81
C ASP A 94 3.81 12.14 -11.68
N ALA A 95 4.35 11.95 -10.48
CA ALA A 95 4.08 12.77 -9.30
C ALA A 95 5.16 13.84 -9.07
N GLY A 96 6.12 13.97 -9.98
CA GLY A 96 7.26 14.86 -9.84
C GLY A 96 8.36 14.32 -8.92
N ASN A 97 9.49 15.00 -8.87
CA ASN A 97 10.64 14.67 -8.02
C ASN A 97 11.12 13.21 -8.14
N GLY A 98 10.95 12.60 -9.32
CA GLY A 98 11.36 11.23 -9.59
C GLY A 98 10.42 10.16 -8.98
N VAL A 99 9.22 10.54 -8.54
CA VAL A 99 8.21 9.61 -8.00
C VAL A 99 7.21 9.23 -9.08
N ILE A 100 7.19 7.97 -9.45
CA ILE A 100 6.21 7.40 -10.35
C ILE A 100 5.19 6.59 -9.54
N ILE A 101 3.92 6.74 -9.88
CA ILE A 101 2.83 5.98 -9.28
C ILE A 101 2.21 5.08 -10.33
N PHE A 102 2.14 3.78 -10.05
CA PHE A 102 1.39 2.83 -10.86
C PHE A 102 0.10 2.45 -10.15
N LEU A 103 -1.03 2.62 -10.83
CA LEU A 103 -2.32 2.15 -10.36
C LEU A 103 -2.92 1.20 -11.39
N GLY A 104 -2.75 -0.09 -11.12
CA GLY A 104 -3.22 -1.17 -11.97
C GLY A 104 -4.57 -1.75 -11.54
N GLN A 105 -4.88 -2.86 -12.17
CA GLN A 105 -5.92 -3.80 -11.75
C GLN A 105 -5.27 -5.17 -11.69
N GLU A 106 -5.57 -5.96 -10.65
CA GLU A 106 -5.02 -7.32 -10.52
C GLU A 106 -5.41 -8.17 -11.74
N PRO A 107 -4.42 -8.81 -12.41
CA PRO A 107 -4.70 -9.73 -13.52
C PRO A 107 -5.31 -11.03 -13.01
N TRP A 108 -6.13 -11.67 -13.83
CA TRP A 108 -6.72 -12.98 -13.53
C TRP A 108 -6.03 -14.12 -14.26
N PHE A 109 -5.46 -13.81 -15.40
CA PHE A 109 -4.78 -14.77 -16.26
C PHE A 109 -3.47 -14.20 -16.74
N ARG A 110 -2.62 -15.08 -17.26
CA ARG A 110 -1.38 -14.71 -17.94
C ARG A 110 -0.57 -13.68 -17.15
N ILE A 111 -0.26 -14.06 -15.90
CA ILE A 111 0.56 -13.22 -15.02
C ILE A 111 1.95 -12.97 -15.62
N ASP A 112 2.44 -13.89 -16.46
CA ASP A 112 3.63 -13.78 -17.29
C ASP A 112 3.56 -12.53 -18.21
N VAL A 113 2.52 -12.43 -19.02
CA VAL A 113 2.32 -11.28 -19.92
C VAL A 113 2.17 -9.96 -19.14
N TYR A 114 1.49 -10.01 -18.01
CA TYR A 114 1.33 -8.85 -17.14
C TYR A 114 2.67 -8.38 -16.56
N ALA A 115 3.46 -9.32 -16.05
CA ALA A 115 4.77 -9.08 -15.49
C ALA A 115 5.74 -8.53 -16.56
N ASP A 116 5.74 -9.12 -17.76
CA ASP A 116 6.54 -8.64 -18.89
C ASP A 116 6.26 -7.17 -19.19
N ALA A 117 4.98 -6.78 -19.24
CA ALA A 117 4.58 -5.40 -19.47
C ALA A 117 5.01 -4.47 -18.33
N PHE A 118 4.85 -4.94 -17.06
CA PHE A 118 5.25 -4.19 -15.88
C PHE A 118 6.75 -3.94 -15.83
N PHE A 119 7.55 -5.00 -15.99
CA PHE A 119 9.01 -4.88 -15.97
C PHE A 119 9.57 -4.20 -17.21
N GLN A 120 8.89 -4.29 -18.36
CA GLN A 120 9.23 -3.46 -19.53
C GLN A 120 9.10 -1.98 -19.17
N ALA A 121 8.00 -1.55 -18.53
CA ALA A 121 7.82 -0.17 -18.10
C ALA A 121 8.93 0.28 -17.13
N VAL A 122 9.25 -0.56 -16.14
CA VAL A 122 10.34 -0.30 -15.17
C VAL A 122 11.68 -0.06 -15.88
N ARG A 123 12.03 -0.93 -16.84
CA ARG A 123 13.26 -0.80 -17.63
C ARG A 123 13.25 0.46 -18.51
N GLU A 124 12.13 0.75 -19.17
CA GLU A 124 12.03 1.93 -20.05
C GLU A 124 12.08 3.25 -19.27
N LEU A 125 11.59 3.27 -18.04
CA LEU A 125 11.68 4.41 -17.11
C LEU A 125 13.05 4.50 -16.44
N GLY A 126 13.85 3.44 -16.49
CA GLY A 126 15.16 3.41 -15.83
C GLY A 126 15.08 3.47 -14.30
N THR A 127 13.95 3.11 -13.70
CA THR A 127 13.82 3.10 -12.24
C THR A 127 14.25 1.76 -11.65
N PRO A 128 15.27 1.72 -10.79
CA PRO A 128 15.71 0.47 -10.18
C PRO A 128 14.88 0.07 -8.94
N LYS A 129 14.10 0.98 -8.38
CA LYS A 129 13.42 0.82 -7.09
C LYS A 129 11.91 0.79 -7.26
N ILE A 130 11.30 -0.30 -6.79
CA ILE A 130 9.86 -0.53 -6.90
C ILE A 130 9.31 -0.85 -5.52
N VAL A 131 8.24 -0.17 -5.11
CA VAL A 131 7.50 -0.50 -3.89
C VAL A 131 6.06 -0.82 -4.24
N ALA A 132 5.65 -2.05 -3.99
CA ALA A 132 4.26 -2.47 -4.08
C ALA A 132 3.59 -2.36 -2.71
N VAL A 133 2.41 -1.73 -2.65
CA VAL A 133 1.65 -1.56 -1.41
C VAL A 133 0.40 -2.44 -1.43
N GLU A 134 0.13 -3.10 -0.30
CA GLU A 134 -1.01 -4.01 -0.16
C GLU A 134 -1.64 -3.94 1.23
N GLY A 135 -2.87 -4.43 1.34
CA GLY A 135 -3.58 -4.58 2.59
C GLY A 135 -4.05 -6.01 2.84
N TYR A 136 -4.12 -6.38 4.09
CA TYR A 136 -4.77 -7.61 4.52
C TYR A 136 -5.54 -7.36 5.83
N ASN A 137 -6.63 -8.12 6.02
CA ASN A 137 -7.48 -7.96 7.18
C ASN A 137 -7.01 -8.81 8.36
N GLY A 138 -7.16 -8.27 9.56
CA GLY A 138 -6.90 -8.98 10.80
C GLY A 138 -7.47 -8.26 12.01
N ALA A 139 -7.61 -8.95 13.13
CA ALA A 139 -8.10 -8.36 14.38
C ALA A 139 -6.99 -7.50 15.03
N ALA A 140 -6.60 -6.41 14.36
CA ALA A 140 -5.62 -5.46 14.86
C ALA A 140 -6.28 -4.44 15.81
N PRO A 141 -5.64 -4.07 16.94
CA PRO A 141 -6.13 -3.00 17.81
C PRO A 141 -6.18 -1.67 17.04
N PRO A 142 -7.33 -0.99 16.99
CA PRO A 142 -7.46 0.23 16.19
C PRO A 142 -6.59 1.39 16.68
N GLU A 143 -6.29 1.44 17.99
CA GLU A 143 -5.48 2.48 18.62
C GLU A 143 -3.97 2.35 18.33
N MET A 144 -3.52 1.19 17.85
CA MET A 144 -2.10 0.92 17.65
C MET A 144 -1.62 1.26 16.24
N GLU A 145 -0.31 1.43 16.10
CA GLU A 145 0.36 1.45 14.80
C GLU A 145 0.05 0.16 14.03
N ARG A 146 -0.17 0.26 12.72
CA ARG A 146 -0.44 -0.93 11.90
C ARG A 146 0.81 -1.79 11.75
N SER A 147 0.64 -3.09 11.93
CA SER A 147 1.71 -4.05 11.66
C SER A 147 1.99 -4.06 10.15
N VAL A 148 3.20 -3.63 9.76
CA VAL A 148 3.64 -3.61 8.37
C VAL A 148 4.59 -4.77 8.11
N SER A 149 4.16 -5.69 7.25
CA SER A 149 4.98 -6.80 6.79
C SER A 149 5.63 -6.50 5.45
N CYS A 150 6.76 -7.15 5.16
CA CYS A 150 7.44 -7.01 3.87
C CYS A 150 7.94 -8.34 3.31
N ILE A 151 8.10 -8.36 1.99
CA ILE A 151 8.95 -9.26 1.22
C ILE A 151 9.75 -8.41 0.23
N TYR A 152 10.93 -8.86 -0.15
CA TYR A 152 11.86 -8.11 -0.98
C TYR A 152 12.62 -9.03 -1.95
N SER A 153 13.08 -8.47 -3.08
CA SER A 153 13.64 -9.25 -4.17
C SER A 153 15.13 -9.57 -4.02
N ARG A 154 15.91 -8.79 -3.26
CA ARG A 154 17.37 -8.93 -3.18
C ARG A 154 17.84 -9.03 -1.75
N ALA A 155 18.74 -9.97 -1.47
CA ALA A 155 19.23 -10.21 -0.12
C ALA A 155 19.96 -9.02 0.53
N ASP A 156 20.64 -8.19 -0.27
CA ASP A 156 21.35 -6.99 0.18
C ASP A 156 20.43 -5.84 0.65
N MET A 157 19.13 -5.89 0.33
CA MET A 157 18.16 -4.92 0.85
C MET A 157 17.92 -5.07 2.35
N LYS A 158 18.16 -6.26 2.92
CA LYS A 158 17.74 -6.58 4.30
C LYS A 158 18.32 -5.64 5.34
N GLU A 159 19.62 -5.37 5.31
CA GLU A 159 20.31 -4.52 6.28
C GLU A 159 19.70 -3.11 6.33
N ASN A 160 19.37 -2.55 5.17
CA ASN A 160 18.69 -1.27 5.10
C ASN A 160 17.24 -1.36 5.61
N LEU A 161 16.52 -2.44 5.29
CA LEU A 161 15.12 -2.62 5.69
C LEU A 161 14.94 -2.83 7.21
N ASP A 162 15.94 -3.36 7.90
CA ASP A 162 15.91 -3.59 9.36
C ASP A 162 15.66 -2.30 10.18
N GLN A 163 15.92 -1.11 9.60
CA GLN A 163 15.78 0.19 10.27
C GLN A 163 14.33 0.72 10.29
N TYR A 164 13.41 0.13 9.51
CA TYR A 164 12.10 0.73 9.26
C TYR A 164 10.94 0.01 9.96
N GLY A 165 11.22 -0.79 10.99
CA GLY A 165 10.16 -1.46 11.75
C GLY A 165 9.27 -2.36 10.90
N LEU A 166 9.87 -3.10 9.97
CA LEU A 166 9.19 -4.03 9.08
C LEU A 166 9.24 -5.46 9.61
N ARG A 167 8.17 -6.20 9.43
CA ARG A 167 8.12 -7.63 9.74
C ARG A 167 8.34 -8.44 8.47
N TYR A 168 9.34 -9.29 8.46
CA TYR A 168 9.58 -10.18 7.32
C TYR A 168 8.53 -11.28 7.26
N SER A 169 7.91 -11.43 6.09
CA SER A 169 6.90 -12.45 5.88
C SER A 169 7.52 -13.83 5.66
N ASN A 170 6.98 -14.82 6.36
CA ASN A 170 7.26 -16.24 6.14
C ASN A 170 6.08 -16.93 5.43
N TYR A 171 5.28 -16.17 4.68
CA TYR A 171 4.14 -16.69 3.95
C TYR A 171 4.56 -17.69 2.88
N GLY A 172 3.91 -18.85 2.86
CA GLY A 172 4.00 -19.83 1.79
C GLY A 172 2.61 -20.14 1.26
N SER A 173 2.43 -20.11 -0.06
CA SER A 173 1.16 -20.53 -0.68
C SER A 173 0.89 -22.00 -0.38
N GLN A 174 -0.21 -22.27 0.32
CA GLN A 174 -0.71 -23.63 0.48
C GLN A 174 -2.06 -23.76 -0.23
N SER A 175 -2.09 -24.60 -1.24
CA SER A 175 -3.22 -25.19 -1.98
C SER A 175 -4.50 -24.37 -2.29
N ARG A 176 -4.87 -23.30 -1.59
CA ARG A 176 -6.10 -22.53 -1.84
C ARG A 176 -5.91 -21.04 -2.05
N ASN A 177 -4.85 -20.47 -1.50
CA ASN A 177 -4.57 -19.04 -1.61
C ASN A 177 -3.25 -18.86 -2.33
N GLY A 178 -3.29 -18.52 -3.61
CA GLY A 178 -2.12 -18.14 -4.38
C GLY A 178 -1.49 -16.84 -3.86
N PRO A 179 -0.35 -16.43 -4.43
CA PRO A 179 0.24 -15.14 -4.12
C PRO A 179 -0.65 -14.00 -4.64
N THR A 180 -0.56 -12.84 -4.02
CA THR A 180 -1.05 -11.60 -4.62
C THR A 180 -0.20 -11.22 -5.83
N ILE A 181 -0.68 -10.30 -6.66
CA ILE A 181 0.11 -9.83 -7.81
C ILE A 181 1.46 -9.25 -7.37
N ALA A 182 1.49 -8.50 -6.27
CA ALA A 182 2.75 -7.94 -5.78
C ALA A 182 3.72 -9.02 -5.29
N MET A 183 3.23 -10.05 -4.60
CA MET A 183 4.07 -11.21 -4.22
C MET A 183 4.64 -11.94 -5.43
N ALA A 184 3.83 -12.13 -6.48
CA ALA A 184 4.28 -12.75 -7.72
C ALA A 184 5.34 -11.89 -8.41
N LEU A 185 5.14 -10.58 -8.50
CA LEU A 185 6.13 -9.67 -9.11
C LEU A 185 7.44 -9.62 -8.32
N VAL A 186 7.42 -9.60 -6.98
CA VAL A 186 8.65 -9.70 -6.17
C VAL A 186 9.38 -11.02 -6.42
N THR A 187 8.63 -12.12 -6.56
CA THR A 187 9.22 -13.44 -6.87
C THR A 187 9.89 -13.44 -8.24
N LEU A 188 9.21 -12.91 -9.26
CA LEU A 188 9.78 -12.78 -10.61
C LEU A 188 10.98 -11.82 -10.62
N ALA A 189 10.91 -10.70 -9.90
CA ALA A 189 12.04 -9.79 -9.75
C ALA A 189 13.26 -10.50 -9.15
N HIS A 190 13.07 -11.34 -8.13
CA HIS A 190 14.17 -12.09 -7.51
C HIS A 190 14.86 -13.07 -8.47
N PHE A 191 14.10 -13.84 -9.24
CA PHE A 191 14.66 -14.92 -10.07
C PHE A 191 15.02 -14.47 -11.48
N GLU A 192 14.36 -13.46 -12.04
CA GLU A 192 14.47 -13.09 -13.46
C GLU A 192 15.04 -11.68 -13.67
N HIS A 193 14.97 -10.78 -12.65
CA HIS A 193 15.40 -9.39 -12.73
C HIS A 193 16.25 -8.99 -11.52
N PRO A 194 17.42 -9.64 -11.29
CA PRO A 194 18.23 -9.43 -10.07
C PRO A 194 18.80 -8.00 -9.95
N GLU A 195 18.75 -7.20 -11.02
CA GLU A 195 19.12 -5.80 -11.02
C GLU A 195 18.08 -4.89 -10.33
N LEU A 196 16.84 -5.36 -10.14
CA LEU A 196 15.74 -4.58 -9.60
C LEU A 196 15.61 -4.75 -8.08
N GLU A 197 15.48 -3.64 -7.37
CA GLU A 197 15.10 -3.59 -5.96
C GLU A 197 13.58 -3.52 -5.86
N MET A 198 12.93 -4.65 -5.67
CA MET A 198 11.48 -4.67 -5.47
C MET A 198 11.12 -5.03 -4.03
N LEU A 199 10.35 -4.17 -3.39
CA LEU A 199 9.81 -4.30 -2.05
C LEU A 199 8.28 -4.38 -2.12
N ARG A 200 7.67 -5.37 -1.46
CA ARG A 200 6.25 -5.35 -1.16
C ARG A 200 6.06 -5.01 0.32
N MET A 201 5.26 -4.00 0.61
CA MET A 201 4.84 -3.63 1.96
C MET A 201 3.35 -3.92 2.11
N GLY A 202 2.99 -4.69 3.12
CA GLY A 202 1.60 -5.01 3.43
C GLY A 202 1.24 -4.63 4.84
N ALA A 203 0.19 -3.82 5.04
CA ALA A 203 -0.29 -3.46 6.36
C ALA A 203 -1.56 -4.23 6.73
N MET A 204 -1.69 -4.55 8.04
CA MET A 204 -2.87 -5.19 8.59
C MET A 204 -3.91 -4.13 8.91
N ALA A 205 -5.04 -4.15 8.18
CA ALA A 205 -6.19 -3.32 8.47
C ALA A 205 -7.10 -3.99 9.50
N PRO A 206 -7.60 -3.26 10.52
CA PRO A 206 -8.49 -3.81 11.54
C PRO A 206 -9.79 -4.34 10.93
N MET A 207 -10.05 -5.63 11.14
CA MET A 207 -11.31 -6.27 10.80
C MET A 207 -11.61 -7.40 11.79
N TYR A 208 -12.76 -7.32 12.44
CA TYR A 208 -13.20 -8.27 13.44
C TYR A 208 -14.28 -9.18 12.88
N PRO A 209 -14.42 -10.42 13.38
CA PRO A 209 -15.44 -11.39 12.92
C PRO A 209 -16.82 -11.08 13.50
N PHE A 210 -17.17 -9.80 13.55
CA PHE A 210 -18.47 -9.31 14.00
C PHE A 210 -19.19 -8.62 12.83
N LEU A 211 -20.51 -8.56 12.91
CA LEU A 211 -21.33 -7.81 11.98
C LEU A 211 -22.06 -6.69 12.74
N THR A 212 -22.21 -5.56 12.08
CA THR A 212 -23.07 -4.47 12.54
C THR A 212 -24.56 -4.87 12.44
N ALA A 213 -25.44 -4.03 12.96
CA ALA A 213 -26.89 -4.23 12.81
C ALA A 213 -27.35 -4.20 11.33
N SER A 214 -26.60 -3.55 10.46
CA SER A 214 -26.79 -3.53 8.99
C SER A 214 -26.16 -4.72 8.27
N ASN A 215 -25.58 -5.66 9.01
CA ASN A 215 -24.88 -6.84 8.48
C ASN A 215 -23.57 -6.53 7.74
N ASP A 216 -22.95 -5.38 8.03
CA ASP A 216 -21.62 -5.02 7.53
C ASP A 216 -20.53 -5.54 8.47
N PRO A 217 -19.35 -5.95 7.96
CA PRO A 217 -18.21 -6.31 8.79
C PRO A 217 -17.78 -5.16 9.71
N VAL A 218 -17.44 -5.49 10.96
CA VAL A 218 -16.88 -4.52 11.92
C VAL A 218 -15.39 -4.36 11.66
N GLY A 219 -15.00 -3.22 11.14
CA GLY A 219 -13.62 -2.92 10.78
C GLY A 219 -13.48 -1.58 10.07
N ILE A 220 -12.30 -1.29 9.57
CA ILE A 220 -12.01 -0.07 8.81
C ILE A 220 -11.96 -0.41 7.33
N SER A 221 -12.93 0.09 6.56
CA SER A 221 -13.05 -0.21 5.12
C SER A 221 -11.94 0.45 4.29
N ARG A 222 -11.59 1.70 4.64
CA ARG A 222 -10.43 2.42 4.10
C ARG A 222 -9.59 2.88 5.26
N ASP A 223 -8.37 2.35 5.40
CA ASP A 223 -7.53 2.56 6.57
C ASP A 223 -6.46 3.63 6.29
N HIS A 224 -6.80 4.90 6.57
CA HIS A 224 -5.85 6.00 6.42
C HIS A 224 -4.70 5.93 7.44
N ARG A 225 -4.89 5.26 8.57
CA ARG A 225 -3.79 5.00 9.49
C ARG A 225 -2.77 4.03 8.87
N ALA A 226 -3.23 3.01 8.15
CA ALA A 226 -2.32 2.13 7.41
C ALA A 226 -1.61 2.87 6.27
N PHE A 227 -2.30 3.78 5.57
CA PHE A 227 -1.65 4.64 4.58
C PHE A 227 -0.55 5.49 5.22
N TYR A 228 -0.83 6.12 6.36
CA TYR A 228 0.14 6.88 7.12
C TYR A 228 1.34 6.03 7.54
N ASP A 229 1.11 4.85 8.11
CA ASP A 229 2.15 3.97 8.63
C ASP A 229 3.06 3.40 7.53
N ILE A 230 2.52 3.17 6.31
CA ILE A 230 3.32 2.83 5.12
C ILE A 230 4.07 4.08 4.63
N MET A 231 3.38 5.22 4.47
CA MET A 231 3.97 6.40 3.87
C MET A 231 5.08 7.02 4.70
N ARG A 232 5.00 7.01 6.04
CA ARG A 232 6.10 7.51 6.88
C ARG A 232 7.38 6.67 6.73
N ARG A 233 7.25 5.37 6.48
CA ARG A 233 8.37 4.49 6.15
C ARG A 233 8.94 4.81 4.78
N LEU A 234 8.08 4.95 3.77
CA LEU A 234 8.51 5.32 2.41
C LEU A 234 9.16 6.70 2.38
N LYS A 235 8.63 7.66 3.16
CA LYS A 235 9.22 8.98 3.33
C LYS A 235 10.64 8.89 3.87
N ALA A 236 10.86 8.10 4.92
CA ALA A 236 12.18 7.90 5.51
C ALA A 236 13.15 7.11 4.60
N MET A 237 12.65 6.07 3.89
CA MET A 237 13.46 5.23 3.01
C MET A 237 13.95 5.96 1.76
N TYR A 238 13.12 6.83 1.19
CA TYR A 238 13.32 7.38 -0.15
C TYR A 238 13.33 8.91 -0.19
N ASP A 239 13.36 9.56 0.97
CA ASP A 239 13.33 11.02 1.10
C ASP A 239 12.20 11.66 0.29
N LEU A 240 10.97 11.18 0.54
CA LEU A 240 9.80 11.69 -0.16
C LEU A 240 9.28 12.97 0.51
N ASP A 241 9.13 14.04 -0.26
CA ASP A 241 8.55 15.29 0.22
C ASP A 241 7.02 15.23 0.13
N VAL A 242 6.38 14.62 1.16
CA VAL A 242 4.93 14.48 1.26
C VAL A 242 4.48 14.84 2.67
N ASP A 243 3.52 15.74 2.78
CA ASP A 243 2.83 16.02 4.05
C ASP A 243 1.85 14.89 4.38
N LEU A 244 2.01 14.27 5.55
CA LEU A 244 1.23 13.14 6.03
C LEU A 244 0.22 13.51 7.12
N SER A 245 0.12 14.77 7.51
CA SER A 245 -0.75 15.24 8.61
C SER A 245 -2.22 14.89 8.40
N GLU A 246 -2.70 15.02 7.17
CA GLU A 246 -4.07 14.65 6.79
C GLU A 246 -4.33 13.14 6.98
N LEU A 247 -3.40 12.28 6.57
CA LEU A 247 -3.52 10.82 6.74
C LEU A 247 -3.55 10.43 8.22
N LEU A 248 -2.74 11.09 9.04
CA LEU A 248 -2.73 10.86 10.48
C LEU A 248 -4.08 11.24 11.10
N ALA A 249 -4.58 12.44 10.82
CA ALA A 249 -5.85 12.93 11.38
C ALA A 249 -7.05 12.05 10.96
N LEU A 250 -7.13 11.65 9.68
CA LEU A 250 -8.17 10.75 9.19
C LEU A 250 -8.07 9.36 9.84
N GLY A 251 -6.85 8.82 9.94
CA GLY A 251 -6.63 7.51 10.55
C GLY A 251 -6.93 7.49 12.06
N GLU A 252 -6.68 8.58 12.78
CA GLU A 252 -7.06 8.72 14.19
C GLU A 252 -8.58 8.76 14.37
N ALA A 253 -9.29 9.51 13.51
CA ALA A 253 -10.74 9.57 13.55
C ALA A 253 -11.40 8.20 13.26
N GLU A 254 -10.94 7.49 12.23
CA GLU A 254 -11.41 6.14 11.89
C GLU A 254 -11.12 5.13 13.02
N SER A 255 -9.94 5.22 13.62
CA SER A 255 -9.54 4.36 14.75
C SER A 255 -10.43 4.60 15.97
N GLN A 256 -10.74 5.85 16.27
CA GLN A 256 -11.63 6.22 17.38
C GLN A 256 -13.06 5.70 17.17
N GLU A 257 -13.61 5.83 15.96
CA GLU A 257 -14.95 5.32 15.61
C GLU A 257 -15.03 3.79 15.77
N LEU A 258 -13.98 3.09 15.33
CA LEU A 258 -13.93 1.64 15.49
C LEU A 258 -13.79 1.24 16.97
N MET A 259 -12.97 1.93 17.78
CA MET A 259 -12.86 1.68 19.22
C MET A 259 -14.22 1.80 19.91
N GLU A 260 -14.96 2.87 19.65
CA GLU A 260 -16.31 3.07 20.22
C GLU A 260 -17.29 1.96 19.82
N THR A 261 -17.16 1.48 18.58
CA THR A 261 -17.99 0.36 18.10
C THR A 261 -17.64 -0.94 18.81
N LEU A 262 -16.35 -1.24 18.96
CA LEU A 262 -15.88 -2.44 19.67
C LEU A 262 -16.25 -2.41 21.15
N ASP A 263 -16.17 -1.26 21.82
CA ASP A 263 -16.58 -1.08 23.22
C ASP A 263 -18.08 -1.37 23.41
N LYS A 264 -18.94 -0.86 22.51
CA LYS A 264 -20.39 -1.16 22.53
C LYS A 264 -20.67 -2.66 22.38
N ILE A 265 -19.95 -3.32 21.47
CA ILE A 265 -20.07 -4.77 21.24
C ILE A 265 -19.60 -5.54 22.48
N ALA A 266 -18.45 -5.16 23.07
CA ALA A 266 -17.88 -5.80 24.26
C ALA A 266 -18.78 -5.69 25.50
N GLN A 267 -19.53 -4.59 25.65
CA GLN A 267 -20.48 -4.37 26.74
C GLN A 267 -21.67 -5.34 26.67
N THR A 268 -22.08 -5.75 25.48
CA THR A 268 -23.28 -6.59 25.28
C THR A 268 -22.98 -8.06 24.98
N ASN A 269 -21.72 -8.38 24.67
CA ASN A 269 -21.30 -9.73 24.26
C ASN A 269 -19.94 -10.10 24.89
N SER A 270 -19.99 -11.02 25.88
CA SER A 270 -18.79 -11.47 26.60
C SER A 270 -17.78 -12.23 25.73
N GLN A 271 -18.25 -12.99 24.72
CA GLN A 271 -17.36 -13.70 23.80
C GLN A 271 -16.64 -12.72 22.87
N ALA A 272 -17.34 -11.67 22.44
CA ALA A 272 -16.72 -10.60 21.65
C ALA A 272 -15.68 -9.85 22.48
N LYS A 273 -15.96 -9.55 23.77
CA LYS A 273 -15.00 -8.93 24.69
C LYS A 273 -13.73 -9.77 24.80
N GLU A 274 -13.85 -11.06 25.06
CA GLU A 274 -12.70 -11.97 25.15
C GLU A 274 -11.86 -11.99 23.86
N LEU A 275 -12.53 -12.00 22.69
CA LEU A 275 -11.85 -11.99 21.41
C LEU A 275 -11.09 -10.67 21.18
N ILE A 276 -11.69 -9.53 21.52
CA ILE A 276 -11.06 -8.21 21.40
C ILE A 276 -9.83 -8.13 22.34
N GLU A 277 -9.97 -8.57 23.59
CA GLU A 277 -8.87 -8.60 24.56
C GLU A 277 -7.73 -9.52 24.09
N ARG A 278 -8.05 -10.69 23.54
CA ARG A 278 -7.06 -11.60 22.97
C ARG A 278 -6.38 -10.99 21.75
N ALA A 279 -7.13 -10.33 20.85
CA ALA A 279 -6.56 -9.65 19.71
C ALA A 279 -5.53 -8.58 20.13
N LYS A 280 -5.80 -7.85 21.22
CA LYS A 280 -4.84 -6.88 21.78
C LYS A 280 -3.60 -7.57 22.37
N ALA A 281 -3.79 -8.64 23.12
CA ALA A 281 -2.70 -9.37 23.75
C ALA A 281 -1.77 -10.08 22.74
N ASP A 282 -2.34 -10.63 21.68
CA ASP A 282 -1.63 -11.39 20.64
C ASP A 282 -1.09 -10.49 19.51
N PHE A 283 -1.45 -9.20 19.50
CA PHE A 283 -1.03 -8.29 18.44
C PHE A 283 0.48 -8.07 18.47
N ASN A 284 1.12 -8.37 17.37
CA ASN A 284 2.55 -8.24 17.20
C ASN A 284 2.87 -7.29 16.05
N TYR A 285 3.60 -6.23 16.35
CA TYR A 285 4.10 -5.26 15.38
C TYR A 285 5.52 -4.84 15.75
N THR A 286 6.24 -4.28 14.80
CA THR A 286 7.53 -3.67 15.05
C THR A 286 7.36 -2.17 14.97
N PRO A 287 7.52 -1.43 16.07
CA PRO A 287 7.41 0.03 16.06
C PRO A 287 8.39 0.65 15.06
N PHE A 288 7.95 1.70 14.41
CA PHE A 288 8.84 2.54 13.62
C PHE A 288 8.87 3.94 14.22
N GLU A 289 9.94 4.24 14.93
CA GLU A 289 10.22 5.57 15.44
C GLU A 289 11.09 6.30 14.40
N THR A 290 10.53 7.33 13.78
CA THR A 290 11.34 8.29 13.04
C THR A 290 12.16 9.04 14.07
N THR A 291 13.43 8.70 14.20
CA THR A 291 14.41 9.59 14.82
C THR A 291 14.45 10.83 13.93
N PHE A 292 13.71 11.87 14.30
CA PHE A 292 14.03 13.20 13.80
C PHE A 292 15.43 13.48 14.34
N SER A 293 16.44 13.50 13.47
CA SER A 293 17.64 14.24 13.77
C SER A 293 17.19 15.69 13.87
N LEU A 294 16.94 16.16 15.08
CA LEU A 294 16.81 17.58 15.33
C LEU A 294 18.05 18.23 14.68
N ASP A 295 17.83 19.35 14.00
CA ASP A 295 18.94 20.17 13.53
C ASP A 295 19.94 20.25 14.69
N PRO A 296 21.24 19.94 14.48
CA PRO A 296 22.24 19.97 15.54
C PRO A 296 22.26 21.28 16.34
N ALA A 297 21.72 22.36 15.79
CA ALA A 297 21.53 23.64 16.47
C ALA A 297 20.32 23.60 17.45
N LEU A 298 19.23 22.92 17.08
CA LEU A 298 18.05 22.72 17.93
C LEU A 298 18.31 21.71 19.05
N ASP A 299 19.10 20.68 18.78
CA ASP A 299 19.51 19.66 19.75
C ASP A 299 20.34 20.29 20.89
N ARG A 300 21.33 21.13 20.54
CA ARG A 300 22.11 21.91 21.53
C ARG A 300 21.24 22.88 22.34
N THR A 301 20.29 23.52 21.68
CA THR A 301 19.38 24.46 22.37
C THR A 301 18.46 23.74 23.34
N LEU A 302 17.98 22.55 23.01
CA LEU A 302 17.19 21.68 23.89
C LEU A 302 18.01 21.12 25.04
N GLU A 303 19.25 20.68 24.82
CA GLU A 303 20.17 20.25 25.86
C GLU A 303 20.51 21.39 26.83
N ASP A 304 20.74 22.60 26.34
CA ASP A 304 20.98 23.79 27.17
C ASP A 304 19.74 24.19 27.99
N ILE A 305 18.54 24.08 27.42
CA ILE A 305 17.28 24.33 28.15
C ILE A 305 17.05 23.29 29.24
N LEU A 306 17.26 22.01 28.94
CA LEU A 306 17.10 20.93 29.90
C LEU A 306 18.14 21.00 31.05
N ARG A 307 19.39 21.40 30.73
CA ARG A 307 20.46 21.61 31.70
C ARG A 307 20.14 22.79 32.62
N ASN A 308 19.66 23.90 32.10
CA ASN A 308 19.27 25.06 32.86
C ASN A 308 18.02 24.83 33.72
N ALA A 309 17.11 23.92 33.29
CA ALA A 309 15.94 23.54 34.07
C ALA A 309 16.29 22.59 35.22
N SER A 310 17.34 21.77 35.11
CA SER A 310 17.83 20.89 36.19
C SER A 310 18.73 21.58 37.22
N ASP A 311 19.28 22.76 36.91
CA ASP A 311 20.17 23.54 37.77
C ASP A 311 19.41 24.63 38.58
N GLN A 312 18.08 24.71 38.55
CA GLN A 312 17.35 25.54 39.51
C GLN A 312 17.20 24.81 40.85
N PRO A 313 17.82 25.33 41.93
CA PRO A 313 17.61 24.76 43.26
C PRO A 313 16.18 25.01 43.71
N ASP A 314 15.53 23.97 44.28
CA ASP A 314 14.25 24.10 45.01
C ASP A 314 14.38 25.20 46.07
N GLU A 315 13.85 26.37 45.77
CA GLU A 315 13.56 27.39 46.78
C GLU A 315 12.24 27.01 47.49
N ASN A 316 12.37 26.41 48.63
CA ASN A 316 11.37 26.37 49.69
C ASN A 316 11.97 26.94 50.98
#